data_78543657c63f9fc99809c596426a0738
#
_entry.id   78543657c63f9fc99809c596426a0738
#
_cell.length_a   1.000
_cell.length_b   1.000
_cell.length_c   1.000
_cell.angle_alpha   90.00
_cell.angle_beta   90.00
_cell.angle_gamma   90.00
#
_symmetry.space_group_name_H-M   'P 1'
#
loop_
_entity.id
_entity.type
_entity.pdbx_description
1 polymer ?
#
loop_
_entity_poly.entity_id
_entity_poly.type
_entity_poly.pdbx_seq_one_letter_code
_entity_poly.pdbx_strand_id
1 'polypeptide(L)'
;MQKKVQDSHEENKKGTINQIIEWFSPLRRNRRAGDTADSPAQPIPRDGKTFAEFELSEAVRKGIEDAGFVHCTPVQEVSLPIALEGKDIAAQAQTGTGKTAAFLVTLFERLPKMSKRKPGVPSALILAPTRELALQIYHDGQILGKYAGLKMVAVFGGIDYQKQASQLREGVDIVVATPGRLIDYMKQKAFIPSRVKILVVDEADRMFDMGFIKDLRYILRRLPSFDQRQSMLFSATLSSRVLELTYEHMNLPKEIYVTPDEVTVESVEQSLFHVERREKLRLILGLLDREPWERVLIFANTKATVEWLSAKLKGNGYPVKGLTGNLNQRQRLRVINHFKSGDLKILVATDVASRGLHVEEISHVINYDLPQDREDYVHRIGRTARAGLPGKAISFACELYVYSLEAIEEYIGQKLPVVWPEDGWFLPDKSRPTRRANQGKRGPKRKGTPSRKRRPQHQDRKKRGRTGSAPAASSSKKDAGRAKRRHGDGAKRRRGEVGRQRTEDRRQQ
;
A
#
# COMPACT_ATOMS: atom_id res chain seq x y z
N MET A 1 -47.75 -1.89 9.91
CA MET A 1 -46.55 -1.91 10.78
C MET A 1 -45.27 -2.41 10.10
N GLN A 2 -45.33 -3.23 9.08
CA GLN A 2 -44.15 -3.76 8.38
C GLN A 2 -43.44 -2.74 7.42
N LYS A 3 -44.13 -1.73 6.90
CA LYS A 3 -43.53 -0.69 6.03
C LYS A 3 -42.64 0.35 6.76
N LYS A 4 -42.96 0.65 8.02
CA LYS A 4 -42.13 1.60 8.82
C LYS A 4 -40.82 1.02 9.34
N VAL A 5 -40.67 -0.31 9.39
CA VAL A 5 -39.42 -0.96 9.82
C VAL A 5 -38.41 -1.10 8.66
N GLN A 6 -38.92 -1.14 7.42
CA GLN A 6 -38.02 -1.15 6.22
C GLN A 6 -37.43 0.22 5.93
N ASP A 7 -38.16 1.32 6.11
CA ASP A 7 -37.68 2.68 5.85
C ASP A 7 -36.61 3.13 6.87
N SER A 8 -36.74 2.74 8.15
CA SER A 8 -35.74 3.03 9.17
C SER A 8 -34.42 2.25 9.01
N HIS A 9 -34.46 1.09 8.32
CA HIS A 9 -33.25 0.34 7.98
C HIS A 9 -32.54 0.86 6.73
N GLU A 10 -33.24 1.51 5.81
CA GLU A 10 -32.63 2.14 4.63
C GLU A 10 -31.99 3.50 4.94
N GLU A 11 -32.57 4.31 5.80
CA GLU A 11 -31.96 5.56 6.27
C GLU A 11 -30.70 5.33 7.07
N ASN A 12 -30.66 4.30 7.92
CA ASN A 12 -29.46 3.94 8.69
C ASN A 12 -28.34 3.34 7.81
N LYS A 13 -28.67 2.77 6.64
CA LYS A 13 -27.68 2.24 5.68
C LYS A 13 -27.10 3.33 4.78
N LYS A 14 -27.83 4.38 4.45
CA LYS A 14 -27.32 5.56 3.72
C LYS A 14 -26.37 6.39 4.59
N GLY A 15 -26.58 6.45 5.91
CA GLY A 15 -25.75 7.18 6.85
C GLY A 15 -24.30 6.68 6.94
N THR A 16 -24.03 5.41 6.73
CA THR A 16 -22.67 4.84 6.99
C THR A 16 -21.67 5.08 5.86
N ILE A 17 -22.11 5.21 4.59
CA ILE A 17 -21.19 5.60 3.50
C ILE A 17 -21.03 7.10 3.44
N ASN A 18 -22.11 7.85 3.63
CA ASN A 18 -22.01 9.30 3.72
C ASN A 18 -21.15 9.71 4.93
N GLN A 19 -21.20 9.00 6.07
CA GLN A 19 -20.28 9.21 7.18
C GLN A 19 -18.83 8.86 6.86
N ILE A 20 -18.56 7.84 6.01
CA ILE A 20 -17.20 7.55 5.54
C ILE A 20 -16.78 8.58 4.48
N ILE A 21 -17.70 9.05 3.66
CA ILE A 21 -17.47 10.10 2.65
C ILE A 21 -17.31 11.47 3.33
N GLU A 22 -18.15 11.83 4.31
CA GLU A 22 -18.00 13.06 5.10
C GLU A 22 -16.72 13.08 5.95
N TRP A 23 -16.18 11.90 6.31
CA TRP A 23 -14.91 11.79 7.05
C TRP A 23 -13.67 12.19 6.25
N PHE A 24 -13.78 12.28 4.92
CA PHE A 24 -12.68 12.64 4.02
C PHE A 24 -12.90 14.00 3.33
N SER A 25 -14.00 14.69 3.59
CA SER A 25 -14.17 16.05 3.10
C SER A 25 -13.11 16.96 3.75
N PRO A 26 -12.40 17.77 2.97
CA PRO A 26 -11.57 18.81 3.54
C PRO A 26 -12.49 19.71 4.38
N LEU A 27 -12.14 19.90 5.65
CA LEU A 27 -12.84 20.75 6.59
C LEU A 27 -13.18 22.09 5.92
N ARG A 28 -14.46 22.36 5.70
CA ARG A 28 -14.92 23.74 5.50
C ARG A 28 -14.41 24.52 6.70
N ARG A 29 -13.40 25.34 6.48
CA ARG A 29 -12.99 26.35 7.46
C ARG A 29 -14.20 27.20 7.77
N ASN A 30 -14.82 27.01 8.93
CA ASN A 30 -15.67 27.98 9.56
C ASN A 30 -14.79 29.20 9.88
N ARG A 31 -14.72 30.13 8.95
CA ARG A 31 -14.20 31.47 9.23
C ARG A 31 -15.16 32.13 10.25
N ARG A 32 -14.74 32.20 11.49
CA ARG A 32 -15.29 33.19 12.42
C ARG A 32 -14.83 34.53 11.91
N ALA A 33 -15.81 35.43 11.68
CA ALA A 33 -15.56 36.84 11.38
C ALA A 33 -14.81 37.45 12.58
N GLY A 34 -13.56 37.87 12.38
CA GLY A 34 -12.85 38.61 13.42
C GLY A 34 -11.32 38.58 13.37
N ASP A 35 -10.65 37.93 12.41
CA ASP A 35 -9.19 38.01 12.32
C ASP A 35 -8.75 38.79 11.09
N THR A 36 -8.00 39.85 11.37
CA THR A 36 -7.41 40.83 10.48
C THR A 36 -6.44 40.18 9.49
N ALA A 37 -6.49 40.70 8.28
CA ALA A 37 -5.68 40.43 7.11
C ALA A 37 -4.25 39.94 7.38
N ASP A 38 -4.01 38.67 7.06
CA ASP A 38 -2.71 38.22 6.58
C ASP A 38 -2.89 37.78 5.12
N SER A 39 -2.13 38.42 4.25
CA SER A 39 -2.22 38.26 2.80
C SER A 39 -2.06 36.76 2.42
N PRO A 40 -2.86 36.25 1.48
CA PRO A 40 -2.60 34.90 0.94
C PRO A 40 -1.22 34.93 0.31
N ALA A 41 -0.38 33.97 0.71
CA ALA A 41 0.91 33.74 0.05
C ALA A 41 0.64 33.66 -1.46
N GLN A 42 1.21 34.59 -2.21
CA GLN A 42 1.12 34.60 -3.66
C GLN A 42 1.70 33.31 -4.18
N PRO A 43 1.01 32.59 -5.09
CA PRO A 43 1.59 31.42 -5.73
C PRO A 43 2.86 31.88 -6.45
N ILE A 44 3.98 31.21 -6.20
CA ILE A 44 5.23 31.39 -6.92
C ILE A 44 4.90 31.20 -8.39
N PRO A 45 5.22 32.17 -9.28
CA PRO A 45 5.01 32.02 -10.72
C PRO A 45 5.83 30.82 -11.21
N ARG A 46 5.18 29.74 -11.59
CA ARG A 46 5.81 28.68 -12.35
C ARG A 46 5.57 29.00 -13.83
N ASP A 47 6.63 29.16 -14.60
CA ASP A 47 6.60 29.33 -16.06
C ASP A 47 6.17 28.03 -16.78
N GLY A 48 5.17 27.33 -16.29
CA GLY A 48 4.65 26.08 -16.85
C GLY A 48 3.34 26.30 -17.59
N LYS A 49 3.02 25.37 -18.51
CA LYS A 49 1.74 25.37 -19.24
C LYS A 49 0.57 25.40 -18.29
N THR A 50 -0.48 26.09 -18.70
CA THR A 50 -1.75 26.08 -17.99
C THR A 50 -2.67 24.97 -18.53
N PHE A 51 -3.62 24.50 -17.69
CA PHE A 51 -4.63 23.55 -18.17
C PHE A 51 -5.52 24.12 -19.27
N ALA A 52 -5.61 25.47 -19.38
CA ALA A 52 -6.39 26.14 -20.43
C ALA A 52 -5.82 25.94 -21.85
N GLU A 53 -4.55 25.57 -21.97
CA GLU A 53 -3.88 25.33 -23.27
C GLU A 53 -4.25 23.97 -23.88
N PHE A 54 -4.91 23.11 -23.12
CA PHE A 54 -5.37 21.82 -23.62
C PHE A 54 -6.81 21.91 -24.13
N GLU A 55 -7.09 21.20 -25.22
CA GLU A 55 -8.45 21.04 -25.73
C GLU A 55 -9.27 20.10 -24.84
N LEU A 56 -9.76 20.61 -23.74
CA LEU A 56 -10.58 19.88 -22.77
C LEU A 56 -12.05 20.30 -22.87
N SER A 57 -12.96 19.35 -22.65
CA SER A 57 -14.38 19.61 -22.55
C SER A 57 -14.70 20.57 -21.39
N GLU A 58 -15.79 21.32 -21.51
CA GLU A 58 -16.25 22.27 -20.48
C GLU A 58 -16.43 21.56 -19.12
N ALA A 59 -16.94 20.33 -19.13
CA ALA A 59 -17.13 19.53 -17.93
C ALA A 59 -15.80 19.24 -17.19
N VAL A 60 -14.74 18.96 -17.92
CA VAL A 60 -13.41 18.70 -17.35
C VAL A 60 -12.78 20.01 -16.88
N ARG A 61 -12.87 21.09 -17.65
CA ARG A 61 -12.36 22.41 -17.24
C ARG A 61 -12.97 22.88 -15.92
N LYS A 62 -14.29 22.81 -15.78
CA LYS A 62 -14.96 23.14 -14.51
C LYS A 62 -14.50 22.29 -13.33
N GLY A 63 -14.23 21.00 -13.57
CA GLY A 63 -13.69 20.11 -12.54
C GLY A 63 -12.27 20.51 -12.10
N ILE A 64 -11.43 20.94 -13.04
CA ILE A 64 -10.08 21.44 -12.79
C ILE A 64 -10.11 22.76 -12.01
N GLU A 65 -11.00 23.67 -12.40
CA GLU A 65 -11.23 24.95 -11.69
C GLU A 65 -11.71 24.72 -10.26
N ASP A 66 -12.71 23.84 -10.05
CA ASP A 66 -13.20 23.47 -8.71
C ASP A 66 -12.10 22.82 -7.84
N ALA A 67 -11.13 22.15 -8.44
CA ALA A 67 -9.96 21.61 -7.78
C ALA A 67 -8.87 22.66 -7.46
N GLY A 68 -9.00 23.88 -8.00
CA GLY A 68 -8.05 24.97 -7.81
C GLY A 68 -6.75 24.81 -8.62
N PHE A 69 -6.75 24.01 -9.69
CA PHE A 69 -5.58 23.80 -10.52
C PHE A 69 -5.52 24.82 -11.65
N VAL A 70 -4.42 25.58 -11.74
CA VAL A 70 -4.18 26.57 -12.78
C VAL A 70 -3.05 26.14 -13.71
N HIS A 71 -1.89 25.85 -13.14
CA HIS A 71 -0.69 25.44 -13.87
C HIS A 71 -0.50 23.93 -13.80
N CYS A 72 0.03 23.38 -14.87
CA CYS A 72 0.42 21.97 -14.93
C CYS A 72 1.71 21.73 -14.18
N THR A 73 1.78 20.59 -13.53
CA THR A 73 3.07 20.08 -13.03
C THR A 73 3.88 19.47 -14.19
N PRO A 74 5.20 19.30 -14.08
CA PRO A 74 6.02 18.74 -15.16
C PRO A 74 5.50 17.40 -15.71
N VAL A 75 5.03 16.51 -14.84
CA VAL A 75 4.48 15.23 -15.30
C VAL A 75 3.15 15.40 -16.06
N GLN A 76 2.32 16.36 -15.68
CA GLN A 76 1.07 16.68 -16.36
C GLN A 76 1.35 17.29 -17.73
N GLU A 77 2.27 18.24 -17.80
CA GLU A 77 2.65 18.93 -19.03
C GLU A 77 3.12 17.97 -20.14
N VAL A 78 3.93 16.97 -19.76
CA VAL A 78 4.47 15.99 -20.72
C VAL A 78 3.48 14.85 -20.98
N SER A 79 2.74 14.38 -19.98
CA SER A 79 1.88 13.20 -20.14
C SER A 79 0.51 13.50 -20.77
N LEU A 80 -0.10 14.65 -20.46
CA LEU A 80 -1.45 14.98 -20.92
C LEU A 80 -1.56 15.00 -22.46
N PRO A 81 -0.68 15.66 -23.24
CA PRO A 81 -0.79 15.67 -24.68
C PRO A 81 -0.84 14.26 -25.27
N ILE A 82 0.07 13.39 -24.80
CA ILE A 82 0.22 12.02 -25.30
C ILE A 82 -0.98 11.16 -24.88
N ALA A 83 -1.41 11.29 -23.63
CA ALA A 83 -2.51 10.50 -23.09
C ALA A 83 -3.87 10.92 -23.68
N LEU A 84 -4.10 12.20 -23.95
CA LEU A 84 -5.31 12.70 -24.60
C LEU A 84 -5.45 12.23 -26.04
N GLU A 85 -4.34 12.05 -26.77
CA GLU A 85 -4.32 11.40 -28.09
C GLU A 85 -4.70 9.91 -28.03
N GLY A 86 -4.65 9.29 -26.86
CA GLY A 86 -4.97 7.88 -26.66
C GLY A 86 -3.81 6.92 -26.73
N LYS A 87 -2.60 7.43 -26.75
CA LYS A 87 -1.39 6.64 -26.70
C LYS A 87 -1.14 6.09 -25.29
N ASP A 88 -0.47 4.97 -25.21
CA ASP A 88 -0.02 4.40 -23.95
C ASP A 88 1.17 5.19 -23.40
N ILE A 89 1.23 5.33 -22.09
CA ILE A 89 2.34 6.01 -21.40
C ILE A 89 2.86 5.18 -20.22
N ALA A 90 4.18 5.20 -20.06
CA ALA A 90 4.87 4.71 -18.86
C ALA A 90 5.65 5.88 -18.27
N ALA A 91 5.15 6.46 -17.19
CA ALA A 91 5.70 7.67 -16.61
C ALA A 91 6.43 7.41 -15.29
N GLN A 92 7.70 7.78 -15.25
CA GLN A 92 8.45 7.88 -14.00
C GLN A 92 8.18 9.23 -13.37
N ALA A 93 7.52 9.22 -12.23
CA ALA A 93 7.27 10.43 -11.45
C ALA A 93 7.01 10.09 -9.98
N GLN A 94 7.56 10.87 -9.06
CA GLN A 94 7.41 10.66 -7.62
C GLN A 94 5.98 10.92 -7.12
N THR A 95 5.68 10.48 -5.90
CA THR A 95 4.40 10.80 -5.25
C THR A 95 4.30 12.29 -4.93
N GLY A 96 3.13 12.90 -5.21
CA GLY A 96 2.92 14.33 -4.99
C GLY A 96 3.21 15.22 -6.19
N THR A 97 3.68 14.66 -7.32
CA THR A 97 3.97 15.41 -8.55
C THR A 97 2.72 15.67 -9.43
N GLY A 98 1.52 15.30 -8.98
CA GLY A 98 0.29 15.56 -9.74
C GLY A 98 -0.12 14.45 -10.72
N LYS A 99 0.48 13.24 -10.68
CA LYS A 99 0.12 12.07 -11.53
C LYS A 99 -1.37 11.78 -11.53
N THR A 100 -1.99 11.81 -10.34
CA THR A 100 -3.42 11.50 -10.17
C THR A 100 -4.30 12.39 -11.03
N ALA A 101 -4.04 13.69 -11.07
CA ALA A 101 -4.78 14.62 -11.91
C ALA A 101 -4.53 14.35 -13.41
N ALA A 102 -3.31 14.01 -13.82
CA ALA A 102 -2.99 13.69 -15.22
C ALA A 102 -3.85 12.55 -15.76
N PHE A 103 -3.89 11.40 -15.07
CA PHE A 103 -4.71 10.29 -15.57
C PHE A 103 -6.21 10.50 -15.36
N LEU A 104 -6.65 11.18 -14.29
CA LEU A 104 -8.07 11.46 -14.08
C LEU A 104 -8.63 12.41 -15.14
N VAL A 105 -7.91 13.50 -15.48
CA VAL A 105 -8.27 14.41 -16.57
C VAL A 105 -8.38 13.64 -17.89
N THR A 106 -7.39 12.79 -18.19
CA THR A 106 -7.43 11.92 -19.37
C THR A 106 -8.67 11.01 -19.38
N LEU A 107 -8.99 10.38 -18.25
CA LEU A 107 -10.17 9.51 -18.13
C LEU A 107 -11.47 10.28 -18.36
N PHE A 108 -11.63 11.43 -17.70
CA PHE A 108 -12.86 12.23 -17.79
C PHE A 108 -13.06 12.87 -19.16
N GLU A 109 -11.99 13.16 -19.90
CA GLU A 109 -12.07 13.68 -21.25
C GLU A 109 -12.39 12.59 -22.28
N ARG A 110 -11.80 11.41 -22.12
CA ARG A 110 -11.88 10.36 -23.16
C ARG A 110 -13.06 9.40 -22.98
N LEU A 111 -13.39 9.00 -21.76
CA LEU A 111 -14.42 7.99 -21.49
C LEU A 111 -15.82 8.36 -21.95
N PRO A 112 -16.33 9.60 -21.82
CA PRO A 112 -17.66 9.96 -22.31
C PRO A 112 -17.86 9.66 -23.78
N LYS A 113 -16.78 9.79 -24.57
CA LYS A 113 -16.76 9.52 -26.03
C LYS A 113 -16.76 8.01 -26.34
N MET A 114 -16.39 7.16 -25.39
CA MET A 114 -16.13 5.73 -25.59
C MET A 114 -17.14 4.79 -24.95
N SER A 115 -17.89 5.25 -23.94
CA SER A 115 -18.57 4.36 -23.00
C SER A 115 -20.09 4.45 -23.05
N LYS A 116 -20.72 3.27 -23.03
CA LYS A 116 -22.15 3.12 -22.64
C LYS A 116 -22.19 2.28 -21.35
N ARG A 117 -22.70 2.86 -20.27
CA ARG A 117 -22.80 2.20 -18.96
C ARG A 117 -23.56 0.90 -19.01
N LYS A 118 -23.00 -0.16 -18.43
CA LYS A 118 -23.62 -1.47 -18.29
C LYS A 118 -23.37 -2.06 -16.91
N PRO A 119 -24.35 -2.77 -16.30
CA PRO A 119 -24.16 -3.42 -15.02
C PRO A 119 -22.94 -4.36 -14.98
N GLY A 120 -22.08 -4.21 -13.98
CA GLY A 120 -20.89 -5.04 -13.77
C GLY A 120 -19.77 -4.92 -14.81
N VAL A 121 -19.91 -4.03 -15.82
CA VAL A 121 -18.98 -3.93 -16.96
C VAL A 121 -18.44 -2.51 -17.06
N PRO A 122 -17.46 -2.14 -16.23
CA PRO A 122 -16.85 -0.81 -16.28
C PRO A 122 -16.01 -0.60 -17.54
N SER A 123 -15.83 0.66 -17.90
CA SER A 123 -15.05 1.07 -19.07
C SER A 123 -13.63 1.50 -18.71
N ALA A 124 -13.37 1.84 -17.46
CA ALA A 124 -12.02 2.11 -16.97
C ALA A 124 -11.71 1.39 -15.66
N LEU A 125 -10.44 1.03 -15.52
CA LEU A 125 -9.89 0.41 -14.32
C LEU A 125 -8.63 1.17 -13.90
N ILE A 126 -8.60 1.57 -12.62
CA ILE A 126 -7.42 2.13 -11.97
C ILE A 126 -6.96 1.14 -10.90
N LEU A 127 -5.72 0.67 -10.99
CA LEU A 127 -5.10 -0.21 -10.00
C LEU A 127 -4.21 0.61 -9.08
N ALA A 128 -4.38 0.44 -7.79
CA ALA A 128 -3.60 1.07 -6.74
C ALA A 128 -3.09 0.03 -5.73
N PRO A 129 -1.83 0.12 -5.22
CA PRO A 129 -1.27 -0.87 -4.31
C PRO A 129 -1.96 -0.90 -2.95
N THR A 130 -2.47 0.25 -2.49
CA THR A 130 -3.03 0.40 -1.16
C THR A 130 -4.48 0.89 -1.19
N ARG A 131 -5.20 0.61 -0.11
CA ARG A 131 -6.59 1.05 0.06
C ARG A 131 -6.69 2.56 0.21
N GLU A 132 -5.71 3.12 0.88
CA GLU A 132 -5.59 4.55 1.14
C GLU A 132 -5.42 5.33 -0.17
N LEU A 133 -4.52 4.86 -1.06
CA LEU A 133 -4.34 5.45 -2.38
C LEU A 133 -5.59 5.28 -3.25
N ALA A 134 -6.22 4.09 -3.23
CA ALA A 134 -7.47 3.88 -3.97
C ALA A 134 -8.59 4.83 -3.51
N LEU A 135 -8.70 5.10 -2.21
CA LEU A 135 -9.64 6.08 -1.68
C LEU A 135 -9.28 7.51 -2.07
N GLN A 136 -8.00 7.86 -2.04
CA GLN A 136 -7.55 9.18 -2.45
C GLN A 136 -7.87 9.42 -3.93
N ILE A 137 -7.48 8.52 -4.83
CA ILE A 137 -7.81 8.61 -6.25
C ILE A 137 -9.31 8.74 -6.46
N TYR A 138 -10.13 7.99 -5.69
CA TYR A 138 -11.57 8.10 -5.73
C TYR A 138 -12.06 9.51 -5.33
N HIS A 139 -11.52 10.11 -4.26
CA HIS A 139 -11.89 11.46 -3.81
C HIS A 139 -11.48 12.54 -4.82
N ASP A 140 -10.23 12.47 -5.31
CA ASP A 140 -9.75 13.39 -6.34
C ASP A 140 -10.63 13.28 -7.59
N GLY A 141 -11.02 12.04 -7.93
CA GLY A 141 -11.93 11.77 -9.03
C GLY A 141 -13.36 12.30 -8.83
N GLN A 142 -13.86 12.37 -7.59
CA GLN A 142 -15.16 13.00 -7.31
C GLN A 142 -15.13 14.53 -7.50
N ILE A 143 -14.00 15.17 -7.25
CA ILE A 143 -13.82 16.61 -7.46
C ILE A 143 -13.64 16.89 -8.95
N LEU A 144 -12.62 16.31 -9.58
CA LEU A 144 -12.26 16.53 -10.99
C LEU A 144 -13.35 16.07 -11.95
N GLY A 145 -14.02 14.94 -11.65
CA GLY A 145 -15.07 14.35 -12.48
C GLY A 145 -16.49 14.81 -12.18
N LYS A 146 -16.66 15.82 -11.32
CA LYS A 146 -17.97 16.28 -10.83
C LYS A 146 -18.98 16.57 -11.93
N TYR A 147 -18.52 17.09 -13.05
CA TYR A 147 -19.35 17.48 -14.20
C TYR A 147 -19.29 16.50 -15.36
N ALA A 148 -18.42 15.47 -15.29
CA ALA A 148 -18.23 14.51 -16.40
C ALA A 148 -19.36 13.48 -16.54
N GLY A 149 -20.30 13.41 -15.59
CA GLY A 149 -21.44 12.47 -15.61
C GLY A 149 -21.05 10.99 -15.50
N LEU A 150 -19.81 10.70 -15.11
CA LEU A 150 -19.29 9.34 -14.97
C LEU A 150 -19.42 8.85 -13.51
N LYS A 151 -19.85 7.59 -13.35
CA LYS A 151 -19.99 6.94 -12.04
C LYS A 151 -18.69 6.19 -11.71
N MET A 152 -18.05 6.58 -10.60
CA MET A 152 -16.83 5.97 -10.09
C MET A 152 -17.09 5.21 -8.79
N VAL A 153 -16.38 4.11 -8.56
CA VAL A 153 -16.40 3.35 -7.30
C VAL A 153 -15.01 2.92 -6.88
N ALA A 154 -14.75 2.93 -5.56
CA ALA A 154 -13.53 2.39 -4.99
C ALA A 154 -13.76 0.96 -4.44
N VAL A 155 -12.87 0.02 -4.80
CA VAL A 155 -12.97 -1.42 -4.53
C VAL A 155 -11.70 -1.92 -3.83
N PHE A 156 -11.81 -2.23 -2.53
CA PHE A 156 -10.68 -2.69 -1.73
C PHE A 156 -11.11 -3.56 -0.55
N GLY A 157 -10.18 -4.31 0.03
CA GLY A 157 -10.46 -5.22 1.13
C GLY A 157 -10.71 -4.50 2.47
N GLY A 158 -11.33 -5.20 3.44
CA GLY A 158 -11.50 -4.71 4.83
C GLY A 158 -12.74 -3.87 5.08
N ILE A 159 -13.62 -3.74 4.09
CA ILE A 159 -14.97 -3.17 4.22
C ILE A 159 -16.02 -4.14 3.65
N ASP A 160 -17.29 -3.78 3.80
CA ASP A 160 -18.41 -4.62 3.42
C ASP A 160 -18.31 -5.09 1.95
N TYR A 161 -18.22 -6.41 1.79
CA TYR A 161 -18.09 -7.06 0.51
C TYR A 161 -19.35 -6.89 -0.34
N GLN A 162 -20.54 -7.11 0.26
CA GLN A 162 -21.80 -7.11 -0.48
C GLN A 162 -22.15 -5.72 -0.99
N LYS A 163 -21.83 -4.69 -0.23
CA LYS A 163 -22.09 -3.30 -0.62
C LYS A 163 -21.29 -2.90 -1.85
N GLN A 164 -19.99 -3.22 -1.90
CA GLN A 164 -19.18 -2.96 -3.09
C GLN A 164 -19.66 -3.78 -4.29
N ALA A 165 -20.03 -5.03 -4.08
CA ALA A 165 -20.58 -5.88 -5.14
C ALA A 165 -21.89 -5.32 -5.70
N SER A 166 -22.79 -4.78 -4.85
CA SER A 166 -24.02 -4.11 -5.31
C SER A 166 -23.72 -2.91 -6.17
N GLN A 167 -22.80 -2.03 -5.73
CA GLN A 167 -22.40 -0.85 -6.51
C GLN A 167 -21.86 -1.22 -7.90
N LEU A 168 -21.07 -2.29 -8.00
CA LEU A 168 -20.57 -2.77 -9.29
C LEU A 168 -21.73 -3.29 -10.18
N ARG A 169 -22.69 -4.02 -9.62
CA ARG A 169 -23.85 -4.55 -10.36
C ARG A 169 -24.83 -3.45 -10.81
N GLU A 170 -24.95 -2.36 -10.07
CA GLU A 170 -25.77 -1.21 -10.47
C GLU A 170 -25.22 -0.49 -11.71
N GLY A 171 -23.99 -0.78 -12.10
CA GLY A 171 -23.30 -0.15 -13.23
C GLY A 171 -22.48 1.04 -12.83
N VAL A 172 -21.17 0.95 -13.15
CA VAL A 172 -20.18 1.99 -12.93
C VAL A 172 -19.32 2.15 -14.17
N ASP A 173 -18.79 3.33 -14.38
CA ASP A 173 -17.94 3.61 -15.54
C ASP A 173 -16.46 3.39 -15.18
N ILE A 174 -16.05 3.79 -13.98
CA ILE A 174 -14.66 3.75 -13.51
C ILE A 174 -14.59 2.96 -12.20
N VAL A 175 -13.67 2.01 -12.13
CA VAL A 175 -13.36 1.27 -10.90
C VAL A 175 -11.94 1.57 -10.47
N VAL A 176 -11.77 2.06 -9.24
CA VAL A 176 -10.47 2.19 -8.57
C VAL A 176 -10.30 1.01 -7.63
N ALA A 177 -9.29 0.18 -7.82
CA ALA A 177 -9.21 -1.08 -7.10
C ALA A 177 -7.82 -1.42 -6.55
N THR A 178 -7.81 -2.13 -5.41
CA THR A 178 -6.63 -2.90 -5.00
C THR A 178 -6.67 -4.31 -5.61
N PRO A 179 -5.53 -4.88 -6.05
CA PRO A 179 -5.50 -6.12 -6.83
C PRO A 179 -6.28 -7.28 -6.22
N GLY A 180 -6.05 -7.63 -4.96
CA GLY A 180 -6.66 -8.80 -4.33
C GLY A 180 -8.19 -8.77 -4.31
N ARG A 181 -8.82 -7.64 -3.92
CA ARG A 181 -10.28 -7.51 -3.88
C ARG A 181 -10.89 -7.51 -5.29
N LEU A 182 -10.20 -6.91 -6.25
CA LEU A 182 -10.66 -6.93 -7.65
C LEU A 182 -10.71 -8.37 -8.18
N ILE A 183 -9.67 -9.18 -7.91
CA ILE A 183 -9.63 -10.59 -8.30
C ILE A 183 -10.81 -11.37 -7.71
N ASP A 184 -11.16 -11.12 -6.45
CA ASP A 184 -12.33 -11.76 -5.83
C ASP A 184 -13.63 -11.44 -6.59
N TYR A 185 -13.83 -10.17 -6.99
CA TYR A 185 -14.99 -9.78 -7.78
C TYR A 185 -14.95 -10.28 -9.22
N MET A 186 -13.76 -10.41 -9.83
CA MET A 186 -13.63 -11.07 -11.14
C MET A 186 -14.02 -12.54 -11.07
N LYS A 187 -13.56 -13.28 -10.06
CA LYS A 187 -13.92 -14.69 -9.84
C LYS A 187 -15.43 -14.89 -9.63
N GLN A 188 -16.08 -13.95 -8.96
CA GLN A 188 -17.52 -13.97 -8.71
C GLN A 188 -18.37 -13.31 -9.80
N LYS A 189 -17.74 -12.88 -10.90
CA LYS A 189 -18.40 -12.20 -12.04
C LYS A 189 -19.16 -10.92 -11.64
N ALA A 190 -18.81 -10.31 -10.49
CA ALA A 190 -19.31 -9.00 -10.10
C ALA A 190 -18.58 -7.85 -10.82
N PHE A 191 -17.36 -8.11 -11.30
CA PHE A 191 -16.58 -7.25 -12.17
C PHE A 191 -16.23 -8.04 -13.45
N ILE A 192 -16.66 -7.51 -14.60
CA ILE A 192 -16.42 -8.11 -15.92
C ILE A 192 -15.44 -7.24 -16.69
N PRO A 193 -14.20 -7.69 -16.93
CA PRO A 193 -13.13 -6.86 -17.47
C PRO A 193 -13.21 -6.58 -18.98
N SER A 194 -14.08 -7.29 -19.70
CA SER A 194 -14.09 -7.37 -21.19
C SER A 194 -14.32 -6.05 -21.95
N ARG A 195 -14.70 -4.97 -21.25
CA ARG A 195 -14.99 -3.66 -21.83
C ARG A 195 -14.12 -2.55 -21.28
N VAL A 196 -13.11 -2.88 -20.52
CA VAL A 196 -12.14 -1.89 -20.05
C VAL A 196 -11.41 -1.30 -21.26
N LYS A 197 -11.63 -0.01 -21.50
CA LYS A 197 -11.05 0.77 -22.60
C LYS A 197 -9.82 1.54 -22.14
N ILE A 198 -9.77 1.92 -20.87
CA ILE A 198 -8.63 2.62 -20.28
C ILE A 198 -8.21 1.90 -19.00
N LEU A 199 -6.94 1.56 -18.93
CA LEU A 199 -6.28 1.00 -17.76
C LEU A 199 -5.30 2.02 -17.18
N VAL A 200 -5.31 2.20 -15.88
CA VAL A 200 -4.28 2.92 -15.15
C VAL A 200 -3.66 2.01 -14.11
N VAL A 201 -2.34 1.98 -14.04
CA VAL A 201 -1.57 1.31 -12.98
C VAL A 201 -0.78 2.39 -12.26
N ASP A 202 -1.18 2.72 -11.04
CA ASP A 202 -0.50 3.75 -10.24
C ASP A 202 0.38 3.12 -9.14
N GLU A 203 1.54 3.71 -8.90
CA GLU A 203 2.58 3.20 -8.01
C GLU A 203 2.94 1.73 -8.34
N ALA A 204 3.29 1.47 -9.62
CA ALA A 204 3.59 0.11 -10.10
C ALA A 204 4.75 -0.54 -9.34
N ASP A 205 5.85 0.16 -9.10
CA ASP A 205 7.00 -0.27 -8.29
C ASP A 205 6.56 -0.78 -6.92
N ARG A 206 5.68 -0.06 -6.25
CA ARG A 206 5.15 -0.48 -4.94
C ARG A 206 4.29 -1.74 -5.02
N MET A 207 3.59 -1.98 -6.14
CA MET A 207 2.89 -3.25 -6.32
C MET A 207 3.86 -4.42 -6.40
N PHE A 208 5.05 -4.22 -6.99
CA PHE A 208 6.11 -5.23 -7.00
C PHE A 208 6.66 -5.49 -5.59
N ASP A 209 6.99 -4.43 -4.82
CA ASP A 209 7.51 -4.55 -3.45
C ASP A 209 6.53 -5.24 -2.50
N MET A 210 5.25 -5.02 -2.70
CA MET A 210 4.18 -5.65 -1.91
C MET A 210 3.86 -7.08 -2.36
N GLY A 211 4.54 -7.60 -3.40
CA GLY A 211 4.36 -8.94 -3.91
C GLY A 211 3.12 -9.14 -4.78
N PHE A 212 2.46 -8.07 -5.25
CA PHE A 212 1.25 -8.14 -6.08
C PHE A 212 1.51 -8.43 -7.56
N ILE A 213 2.75 -8.70 -7.96
CA ILE A 213 3.08 -8.96 -9.37
C ILE A 213 2.24 -10.10 -9.98
N LYS A 214 2.02 -11.18 -9.21
CA LYS A 214 1.19 -12.31 -9.66
C LYS A 214 -0.27 -11.91 -9.83
N ASP A 215 -0.78 -11.09 -8.93
CA ASP A 215 -2.15 -10.57 -8.97
C ASP A 215 -2.32 -9.59 -10.12
N LEU A 216 -1.34 -8.72 -10.33
CA LEU A 216 -1.33 -7.76 -11.42
C LEU A 216 -1.34 -8.47 -12.79
N ARG A 217 -0.43 -9.43 -13.03
CA ARG A 217 -0.42 -10.26 -14.23
C ARG A 217 -1.73 -11.05 -14.42
N TYR A 218 -2.33 -11.55 -13.32
CA TYR A 218 -3.62 -12.23 -13.36
C TYR A 218 -4.74 -11.32 -13.88
N ILE A 219 -4.77 -10.05 -13.44
CA ILE A 219 -5.75 -9.05 -13.87
C ILE A 219 -5.49 -8.68 -15.33
N LEU A 220 -4.27 -8.29 -15.68
CA LEU A 220 -3.88 -7.79 -17.00
C LEU A 220 -4.20 -8.78 -18.13
N ARG A 221 -3.96 -10.08 -17.89
CA ARG A 221 -4.28 -11.17 -18.85
C ARG A 221 -5.78 -11.36 -19.10
N ARG A 222 -6.66 -10.77 -18.30
CA ARG A 222 -8.13 -10.88 -18.42
C ARG A 222 -8.77 -9.61 -18.95
N LEU A 223 -8.03 -8.54 -19.07
CA LEU A 223 -8.46 -7.32 -19.75
C LEU A 223 -8.48 -7.55 -21.26
N PRO A 224 -9.15 -6.68 -22.05
CA PRO A 224 -8.98 -6.65 -23.50
C PRO A 224 -7.50 -6.55 -23.88
N SER A 225 -7.14 -7.04 -25.05
CA SER A 225 -5.78 -6.95 -25.57
C SER A 225 -5.25 -5.51 -25.52
N PHE A 226 -3.93 -5.34 -25.38
CA PHE A 226 -3.32 -4.02 -25.20
C PHE A 226 -3.56 -3.07 -26.39
N ASP A 227 -3.76 -3.61 -27.58
CA ASP A 227 -4.11 -2.86 -28.81
C ASP A 227 -5.57 -2.37 -28.84
N GLN A 228 -6.43 -2.91 -27.96
CA GLN A 228 -7.85 -2.55 -27.85
C GLN A 228 -8.16 -1.63 -26.67
N ARG A 229 -7.17 -1.29 -25.88
CA ARG A 229 -7.29 -0.39 -24.74
C ARG A 229 -6.13 0.58 -24.70
N GLN A 230 -6.34 1.72 -24.09
CA GLN A 230 -5.26 2.61 -23.66
C GLN A 230 -4.76 2.19 -22.28
N SER A 231 -3.44 2.17 -22.09
CA SER A 231 -2.84 1.85 -20.78
C SER A 231 -1.91 2.98 -20.33
N MET A 232 -2.05 3.40 -19.09
CA MET A 232 -1.21 4.41 -18.45
C MET A 232 -0.58 3.80 -17.20
N LEU A 233 0.74 3.78 -17.13
CA LEU A 233 1.48 3.29 -15.98
C LEU A 233 2.26 4.43 -15.36
N PHE A 234 2.11 4.59 -14.05
CA PHE A 234 2.83 5.57 -13.25
C PHE A 234 3.62 4.86 -12.14
N SER A 235 4.87 5.23 -11.99
CA SER A 235 5.78 4.62 -11.03
C SER A 235 6.79 5.65 -10.52
N ALA A 236 7.31 5.50 -9.32
CA ALA A 236 8.42 6.34 -8.87
C ALA A 236 9.73 5.91 -9.52
N THR A 237 9.83 4.63 -9.91
CA THR A 237 10.97 4.08 -10.64
C THR A 237 10.50 3.24 -11.83
N LEU A 238 11.14 3.39 -12.99
CA LEU A 238 10.97 2.50 -14.14
C LEU A 238 12.08 1.44 -14.16
N SER A 239 12.13 0.63 -13.09
CA SER A 239 13.07 -0.49 -13.01
C SER A 239 12.84 -1.51 -14.15
N SER A 240 13.84 -2.35 -14.42
CA SER A 240 13.73 -3.41 -15.44
C SER A 240 12.47 -4.29 -15.27
N ARG A 241 12.07 -4.56 -14.02
CA ARG A 241 10.86 -5.33 -13.70
C ARG A 241 9.57 -4.58 -14.06
N VAL A 242 9.54 -3.26 -13.88
CA VAL A 242 8.40 -2.43 -14.26
C VAL A 242 8.33 -2.32 -15.77
N LEU A 243 9.46 -2.10 -16.44
CA LEU A 243 9.56 -2.06 -17.90
C LEU A 243 9.15 -3.40 -18.55
N GLU A 244 9.57 -4.54 -17.98
CA GLU A 244 9.10 -5.86 -18.43
C GLU A 244 7.56 -5.94 -18.48
N LEU A 245 6.88 -5.44 -17.44
CA LEU A 245 5.42 -5.41 -17.39
C LEU A 245 4.82 -4.51 -18.48
N THR A 246 5.46 -3.37 -18.78
CA THR A 246 5.00 -2.48 -19.85
C THR A 246 5.12 -3.13 -21.23
N TYR A 247 6.25 -3.78 -21.52
CA TYR A 247 6.45 -4.50 -22.78
C TYR A 247 5.50 -5.69 -22.94
N GLU A 248 5.17 -6.40 -21.85
CA GLU A 248 4.24 -7.53 -21.91
C GLU A 248 2.77 -7.11 -22.10
N HIS A 249 2.38 -5.92 -21.65
CA HIS A 249 0.96 -5.60 -21.46
C HIS A 249 0.51 -4.22 -21.96
N MET A 250 1.38 -3.43 -22.60
CA MET A 250 1.05 -2.11 -23.14
C MET A 250 1.41 -2.00 -24.62
N ASN A 251 0.75 -1.09 -25.33
CA ASN A 251 0.91 -0.89 -26.76
C ASN A 251 1.94 0.21 -27.04
N LEU A 252 3.21 -0.17 -27.23
CA LEU A 252 4.32 0.75 -27.49
C LEU A 252 4.26 2.02 -26.62
N PRO A 253 4.29 1.87 -25.30
CA PRO A 253 4.09 3.01 -24.41
C PRO A 253 5.19 4.05 -24.58
N LYS A 254 4.80 5.32 -24.58
CA LYS A 254 5.77 6.41 -24.52
C LYS A 254 6.33 6.46 -23.11
N GLU A 255 7.62 6.23 -22.99
CA GLU A 255 8.34 6.39 -21.73
C GLU A 255 8.54 7.88 -21.43
N ILE A 256 8.14 8.30 -20.23
CA ILE A 256 8.23 9.67 -19.75
C ILE A 256 9.07 9.64 -18.49
N TYR A 257 10.19 10.31 -18.53
CA TYR A 257 11.07 10.47 -17.38
C TYR A 257 10.95 11.91 -16.91
N VAL A 258 10.17 12.11 -15.84
CA VAL A 258 10.18 13.39 -15.14
C VAL A 258 11.22 13.24 -14.05
N THR A 259 12.41 13.77 -14.34
CA THR A 259 13.37 14.02 -13.28
C THR A 259 12.66 14.89 -12.24
N PRO A 260 12.70 14.55 -10.96
CA PRO A 260 12.31 15.52 -9.95
C PRO A 260 13.14 16.77 -10.27
N ASP A 261 12.49 17.92 -10.40
CA ASP A 261 13.23 19.16 -10.13
C ASP A 261 14.05 18.85 -8.88
N GLU A 262 15.32 19.22 -8.85
CA GLU A 262 16.32 18.94 -7.79
C GLU A 262 15.79 19.15 -6.35
N VAL A 263 14.55 19.55 -6.25
CA VAL A 263 13.76 20.02 -5.13
C VAL A 263 13.52 19.00 -4.01
N THR A 264 13.56 17.67 -4.27
CA THR A 264 13.10 16.74 -3.22
C THR A 264 14.19 16.27 -2.26
N VAL A 265 15.44 16.23 -2.67
CA VAL A 265 16.56 15.87 -1.79
C VAL A 265 17.25 17.15 -1.29
N GLU A 266 17.39 18.17 -2.16
CA GLU A 266 18.03 19.44 -1.84
C GLU A 266 17.17 20.35 -0.94
N SER A 267 15.83 20.28 -1.04
CA SER A 267 14.95 21.08 -0.18
C SER A 267 14.76 20.51 1.22
N VAL A 268 15.22 19.29 1.48
CA VAL A 268 15.14 18.65 2.80
C VAL A 268 16.47 18.87 3.54
N GLU A 269 16.41 19.55 4.67
CA GLU A 269 17.56 19.62 5.58
C GLU A 269 17.81 18.23 6.18
N GLN A 270 18.92 17.59 5.79
CA GLN A 270 19.23 16.23 6.20
C GLN A 270 20.33 16.19 7.27
N SER A 271 20.19 15.27 8.22
CA SER A 271 21.20 15.04 9.25
C SER A 271 21.29 13.55 9.59
N LEU A 272 22.52 13.09 9.85
CA LEU A 272 22.85 11.72 10.22
C LEU A 272 23.50 11.68 11.60
N PHE A 273 22.98 10.85 12.48
CA PHE A 273 23.54 10.59 13.81
C PHE A 273 24.05 9.15 13.88
N HIS A 274 25.35 8.98 14.14
CA HIS A 274 25.88 7.68 14.53
C HIS A 274 25.59 7.45 16.00
N VAL A 275 24.78 6.44 16.30
CA VAL A 275 24.30 6.18 17.66
C VAL A 275 24.10 4.69 17.90
N GLU A 276 24.53 4.19 19.04
CA GLU A 276 24.27 2.82 19.43
C GLU A 276 22.75 2.54 19.55
N ARG A 277 22.34 1.36 19.17
CA ARG A 277 20.92 0.95 19.21
C ARG A 277 20.26 1.20 20.57
N ARG A 278 20.99 0.99 21.65
CA ARG A 278 20.49 1.19 23.03
C ARG A 278 20.27 2.65 23.40
N GLU A 279 20.99 3.58 22.74
CA GLU A 279 20.93 5.01 23.00
C GLU A 279 19.93 5.75 22.11
N LYS A 280 19.45 5.13 21.00
CA LYS A 280 18.51 5.77 20.06
C LYS A 280 17.28 6.36 20.75
N LEU A 281 16.71 5.66 21.75
CA LEU A 281 15.55 6.17 22.49
C LEU A 281 15.88 7.45 23.24
N ARG A 282 17.03 7.50 23.89
CA ARG A 282 17.47 8.67 24.65
C ARG A 282 17.74 9.87 23.75
N LEU A 283 18.36 9.62 22.58
CA LEU A 283 18.63 10.63 21.57
C LEU A 283 17.32 11.19 20.97
N ILE A 284 16.37 10.34 20.56
CA ILE A 284 15.13 10.85 19.99
C ILE A 284 14.31 11.65 21.00
N LEU A 285 14.34 11.29 22.31
CA LEU A 285 13.70 12.08 23.34
C LEU A 285 14.33 13.47 23.44
N GLY A 286 15.66 13.56 23.37
CA GLY A 286 16.37 14.84 23.39
C GLY A 286 16.13 15.69 22.14
N LEU A 287 16.07 15.10 20.96
CA LEU A 287 15.74 15.80 19.73
C LEU A 287 14.32 16.36 19.76
N LEU A 288 13.35 15.57 20.21
CA LEU A 288 11.96 16.00 20.35
C LEU A 288 11.74 17.08 21.44
N ASP A 289 12.67 17.21 22.38
CA ASP A 289 12.64 18.25 23.43
C ASP A 289 13.28 19.55 22.97
N ARG A 290 14.30 19.48 22.11
CA ARG A 290 15.13 20.64 21.71
C ARG A 290 14.64 21.35 20.46
N GLU A 291 14.18 20.59 19.44
CA GLU A 291 13.80 21.16 18.17
C GLU A 291 12.31 21.55 18.13
N PRO A 292 11.98 22.70 17.53
CA PRO A 292 10.58 23.03 17.28
C PRO A 292 10.04 22.12 16.16
N TRP A 293 9.02 21.37 16.44
CA TRP A 293 8.36 20.51 15.46
C TRP A 293 6.84 20.65 15.52
N GLU A 294 6.17 20.49 14.41
CA GLU A 294 4.71 20.52 14.32
C GLU A 294 4.12 19.12 14.14
N ARG A 295 4.54 18.41 13.10
CA ARG A 295 4.19 17.03 12.84
C ARG A 295 5.43 16.21 12.52
N VAL A 296 5.56 15.08 13.19
CA VAL A 296 6.71 14.19 13.08
C VAL A 296 6.29 12.81 12.60
N LEU A 297 6.90 12.34 11.52
CA LEU A 297 6.76 10.97 11.06
C LEU A 297 8.04 10.18 11.34
N ILE A 298 7.94 9.15 12.15
CA ILE A 298 9.08 8.32 12.56
C ILE A 298 9.00 6.96 11.86
N PHE A 299 10.06 6.58 11.15
CA PHE A 299 10.17 5.31 10.48
C PHE A 299 10.98 4.29 11.27
N ALA A 300 10.45 3.07 11.39
CA ALA A 300 11.16 1.94 11.96
C ALA A 300 10.94 0.69 11.09
N ASN A 301 11.97 -0.15 10.96
CA ASN A 301 11.97 -1.27 10.02
C ASN A 301 11.05 -2.43 10.44
N THR A 302 10.70 -2.56 11.73
CA THR A 302 9.89 -3.66 12.23
C THR A 302 8.62 -3.22 12.97
N LYS A 303 7.54 -4.01 12.86
CA LYS A 303 6.31 -3.79 13.62
C LYS A 303 6.55 -3.75 15.13
N ALA A 304 7.45 -4.61 15.62
CA ALA A 304 7.79 -4.68 17.04
C ALA A 304 8.48 -3.39 17.51
N THR A 305 9.37 -2.81 16.69
CA THR A 305 10.01 -1.52 16.98
C THR A 305 8.98 -0.40 16.98
N VAL A 306 8.05 -0.36 16.03
CA VAL A 306 6.97 0.64 15.97
C VAL A 306 6.11 0.59 17.24
N GLU A 307 5.65 -0.60 17.65
CA GLU A 307 4.82 -0.78 18.84
C GLU A 307 5.58 -0.39 20.12
N TRP A 308 6.83 -0.83 20.23
CA TRP A 308 7.70 -0.52 21.37
C TRP A 308 8.01 0.99 21.45
N LEU A 309 8.46 1.60 20.35
CA LEU A 309 8.82 3.01 20.32
C LEU A 309 7.61 3.91 20.60
N SER A 310 6.46 3.58 20.01
CA SER A 310 5.20 4.31 20.29
C SER A 310 4.80 4.24 21.76
N ALA A 311 4.95 3.06 22.39
CA ALA A 311 4.68 2.89 23.82
C ALA A 311 5.66 3.70 24.68
N LYS A 312 6.94 3.73 24.29
CA LYS A 312 7.99 4.49 24.97
C LYS A 312 7.77 6.00 24.88
N LEU A 313 7.55 6.52 23.68
CA LEU A 313 7.28 7.94 23.48
C LEU A 313 6.00 8.37 24.21
N LYS A 314 4.94 7.56 24.17
CA LYS A 314 3.71 7.84 24.92
C LYS A 314 3.96 7.85 26.44
N GLY A 315 4.78 6.93 26.95
CA GLY A 315 5.16 6.86 28.36
C GLY A 315 5.99 8.06 28.80
N ASN A 316 6.67 8.74 27.89
CA ASN A 316 7.41 9.98 28.10
C ASN A 316 6.55 11.25 27.85
N GLY A 317 5.24 11.11 27.62
CA GLY A 317 4.31 12.26 27.52
C GLY A 317 4.03 12.75 26.12
N TYR A 318 4.59 12.14 25.05
CA TYR A 318 4.36 12.59 23.69
C TYR A 318 3.02 12.09 23.11
N PRO A 319 2.28 12.92 22.34
CA PRO A 319 1.04 12.55 21.66
C PRO A 319 1.35 11.70 20.43
N VAL A 320 1.56 10.39 20.61
CA VAL A 320 2.04 9.46 19.58
C VAL A 320 1.10 8.28 19.35
N LYS A 321 1.03 7.78 18.11
CA LYS A 321 0.43 6.50 17.75
C LYS A 321 1.35 5.72 16.81
N GLY A 322 1.29 4.38 16.94
CA GLY A 322 1.95 3.48 16.02
C GLY A 322 1.02 3.07 14.88
N LEU A 323 1.51 3.06 13.65
CA LEU A 323 0.83 2.59 12.45
C LEU A 323 1.50 1.31 11.96
N THR A 324 0.85 0.17 12.20
CA THR A 324 1.33 -1.16 11.79
C THR A 324 0.26 -1.93 11.04
N GLY A 325 0.66 -2.98 10.32
CA GLY A 325 -0.29 -3.88 9.66
C GLY A 325 -1.22 -4.66 10.61
N ASN A 326 -0.99 -4.60 11.93
CA ASN A 326 -1.85 -5.25 12.93
C ASN A 326 -3.13 -4.48 13.23
N LEU A 327 -3.20 -3.19 12.85
CA LEU A 327 -4.41 -2.39 13.00
C LEU A 327 -5.48 -2.84 12.02
N ASN A 328 -6.72 -2.97 12.51
CA ASN A 328 -7.84 -3.14 11.59
C ASN A 328 -8.07 -1.84 10.78
N GLN A 329 -8.75 -1.97 9.63
CA GLN A 329 -8.88 -0.85 8.69
C GLN A 329 -9.53 0.40 9.30
N ARG A 330 -10.55 0.23 10.17
CA ARG A 330 -11.19 1.38 10.84
C ARG A 330 -10.23 2.11 11.79
N GLN A 331 -9.43 1.34 12.55
CA GLN A 331 -8.41 1.91 13.44
C GLN A 331 -7.32 2.63 12.65
N ARG A 332 -6.86 2.01 11.55
CA ARG A 332 -5.86 2.58 10.67
C ARG A 332 -6.32 3.93 10.09
N LEU A 333 -7.53 3.99 9.52
CA LEU A 333 -8.10 5.22 8.99
C LEU A 333 -8.26 6.30 10.07
N ARG A 334 -8.70 5.95 11.29
CA ARG A 334 -8.76 6.92 12.39
C ARG A 334 -7.39 7.51 12.71
N VAL A 335 -6.36 6.68 12.84
CA VAL A 335 -5.00 7.15 13.14
C VAL A 335 -4.51 8.10 12.05
N ILE A 336 -4.71 7.73 10.78
CA ILE A 336 -4.31 8.55 9.63
C ILE A 336 -5.06 9.89 9.64
N ASN A 337 -6.37 9.88 9.87
CA ASN A 337 -7.16 11.10 9.90
C ASN A 337 -6.76 12.03 11.04
N HIS A 338 -6.56 11.50 12.25
CA HIS A 338 -6.07 12.30 13.38
C HIS A 338 -4.66 12.87 13.12
N PHE A 339 -3.83 12.17 12.35
CA PHE A 339 -2.52 12.69 11.94
C PHE A 339 -2.66 13.77 10.85
N LYS A 340 -3.60 13.62 9.92
CA LYS A 340 -3.91 14.63 8.90
C LYS A 340 -4.53 15.90 9.49
N SER A 341 -5.43 15.76 10.46
CA SER A 341 -6.05 16.92 11.14
C SER A 341 -5.13 17.66 12.13
N GLY A 342 -3.95 17.10 12.43
CA GLY A 342 -3.04 17.67 13.43
C GLY A 342 -3.38 17.33 14.89
N ASP A 343 -4.47 16.58 15.16
CA ASP A 343 -4.81 16.11 16.51
C ASP A 343 -3.76 15.13 17.05
N LEU A 344 -3.15 14.37 16.16
CA LEU A 344 -2.03 13.48 16.44
C LEU A 344 -0.77 14.10 15.83
N LYS A 345 0.19 14.43 16.66
CA LYS A 345 1.40 15.14 16.21
C LYS A 345 2.56 14.23 15.86
N ILE A 346 2.63 13.02 16.43
CA ILE A 346 3.71 12.07 16.17
C ILE A 346 3.13 10.75 15.71
N LEU A 347 3.59 10.28 14.55
CA LEU A 347 3.22 8.99 13.99
C LEU A 347 4.48 8.12 13.85
N VAL A 348 4.47 6.91 14.38
CA VAL A 348 5.53 5.92 14.17
C VAL A 348 5.02 4.85 13.22
N ALA A 349 5.73 4.57 12.14
CA ALA A 349 5.26 3.66 11.10
C ALA A 349 6.38 2.78 10.53
N THR A 350 6.01 1.65 9.93
CA THR A 350 6.87 0.93 8.99
C THR A 350 6.62 1.44 7.56
N ASP A 351 7.56 1.22 6.62
CA ASP A 351 7.40 1.60 5.22
C ASP A 351 6.08 1.08 4.65
N VAL A 352 5.81 -0.21 4.80
CA VAL A 352 4.56 -0.83 4.33
C VAL A 352 3.32 -0.17 4.94
N ALA A 353 3.39 0.25 6.19
CA ALA A 353 2.25 0.85 6.86
C ALA A 353 2.06 2.33 6.52
N SER A 354 3.12 3.04 6.16
CA SER A 354 3.08 4.46 5.76
C SER A 354 2.79 4.67 4.28
N ARG A 355 2.90 3.62 3.47
CA ARG A 355 2.60 3.68 2.02
C ARG A 355 1.17 4.14 1.78
N GLY A 356 0.99 5.08 0.85
CA GLY A 356 -0.30 5.73 0.59
C GLY A 356 -0.70 6.77 1.63
N LEU A 357 0.21 7.16 2.52
CA LEU A 357 -0.01 8.20 3.51
C LEU A 357 0.29 9.56 2.85
N HIS A 358 -0.74 10.18 2.28
CA HIS A 358 -0.65 11.54 1.80
C HIS A 358 -1.02 12.48 2.96
N VAL A 359 0.00 12.99 3.62
CA VAL A 359 -0.10 14.00 4.67
C VAL A 359 0.77 15.16 4.23
N GLU A 360 0.19 16.31 4.16
CA GLU A 360 0.86 17.59 3.96
C GLU A 360 1.37 18.10 5.31
N GLU A 361 2.31 19.04 5.28
CA GLU A 361 2.83 19.72 6.48
C GLU A 361 3.50 18.80 7.52
N ILE A 362 4.22 17.76 7.08
CA ILE A 362 5.13 17.02 7.96
C ILE A 362 6.40 17.85 8.09
N SER A 363 6.66 18.39 9.27
CA SER A 363 7.85 19.21 9.54
C SER A 363 9.11 18.35 9.64
N HIS A 364 9.00 17.15 10.24
CA HIS A 364 10.14 16.27 10.49
C HIS A 364 9.86 14.83 10.09
N VAL A 365 10.80 14.24 9.37
CA VAL A 365 10.88 12.80 9.13
C VAL A 365 12.07 12.27 9.92
N ILE A 366 11.85 11.26 10.77
CA ILE A 366 12.93 10.64 11.53
C ILE A 366 13.06 9.18 11.10
N ASN A 367 14.17 8.82 10.48
CA ASN A 367 14.56 7.45 10.22
C ASN A 367 15.17 6.87 11.51
N TYR A 368 14.31 6.40 12.43
CA TYR A 368 14.75 5.71 13.65
C TYR A 368 15.60 4.48 13.32
N ASP A 369 15.24 3.77 12.25
CA ASP A 369 16.06 2.76 11.59
C ASP A 369 16.29 3.18 10.14
N LEU A 370 17.54 3.18 9.67
CA LEU A 370 17.84 3.37 8.25
C LEU A 370 17.10 2.29 7.42
N PRO A 371 16.52 2.62 6.27
CA PRO A 371 15.91 1.63 5.41
C PRO A 371 16.97 0.67 4.85
N GLN A 372 16.54 -0.54 4.49
CA GLN A 372 17.43 -1.51 3.85
C GLN A 372 17.54 -1.27 2.34
N ASP A 373 16.47 -0.76 1.74
CA ASP A 373 16.43 -0.39 0.33
C ASP A 373 16.67 1.13 0.18
N ARG A 374 17.57 1.50 -0.70
CA ARG A 374 17.97 2.90 -0.95
C ARG A 374 16.83 3.76 -1.47
N GLU A 375 15.94 3.19 -2.29
CA GLU A 375 14.75 3.87 -2.80
C GLU A 375 13.78 4.25 -1.67
N ASP A 376 13.66 3.40 -0.64
CA ASP A 376 12.80 3.68 0.52
C ASP A 376 13.30 4.90 1.31
N TYR A 377 14.62 5.22 1.29
CA TYR A 377 15.14 6.43 1.92
C TYR A 377 14.53 7.69 1.31
N VAL A 378 14.58 7.83 0.00
CA VAL A 378 14.00 8.97 -0.73
C VAL A 378 12.49 9.03 -0.54
N HIS A 379 11.82 7.89 -0.57
CA HIS A 379 10.38 7.80 -0.31
C HIS A 379 9.99 8.23 1.12
N ARG A 380 10.85 8.00 2.11
CA ARG A 380 10.63 8.43 3.50
C ARG A 380 10.84 9.92 3.64
N ILE A 381 12.00 10.44 3.23
CA ILE A 381 12.29 11.87 3.36
C ILE A 381 11.37 12.74 2.52
N GLY A 382 10.93 12.26 1.35
CA GLY A 382 9.91 12.92 0.51
C GLY A 382 8.51 12.98 1.15
N ARG A 383 8.34 12.64 2.44
CA ARG A 383 7.12 12.92 3.22
C ARG A 383 7.14 14.31 3.83
N THR A 384 8.29 14.97 3.92
CA THR A 384 8.44 16.36 4.33
C THR A 384 8.85 17.25 3.13
N ALA A 385 9.05 18.52 3.32
CA ALA A 385 9.42 19.51 2.29
C ALA A 385 8.48 19.49 1.06
N ARG A 386 7.18 19.48 1.28
CA ARG A 386 6.17 19.50 0.23
C ARG A 386 5.52 20.87 0.09
N ALA A 387 5.05 21.18 -1.12
CA ALA A 387 4.38 22.43 -1.43
C ALA A 387 5.21 23.70 -1.10
N GLY A 388 6.55 23.63 -1.20
CA GLY A 388 7.43 24.77 -0.93
C GLY A 388 7.71 25.03 0.54
N LEU A 389 7.24 24.18 1.45
CA LEU A 389 7.55 24.28 2.89
C LEU A 389 8.90 23.63 3.20
N PRO A 390 9.71 24.18 4.12
CA PRO A 390 10.96 23.57 4.56
C PRO A 390 10.66 22.27 5.33
N GLY A 391 11.58 21.30 5.25
CA GLY A 391 11.43 20.02 5.94
C GLY A 391 12.76 19.49 6.45
N LYS A 392 12.71 18.76 7.59
CA LYS A 392 13.90 18.14 8.17
C LYS A 392 13.81 16.62 8.11
N ALA A 393 14.92 15.97 7.75
CA ALA A 393 15.09 14.53 7.78
C ALA A 393 16.26 14.16 8.69
N ILE A 394 15.96 13.45 9.76
CA ILE A 394 16.93 13.01 10.77
C ILE A 394 17.10 11.50 10.67
N SER A 395 18.32 11.00 10.50
CA SER A 395 18.59 9.58 10.32
C SER A 395 19.52 9.04 11.41
N PHE A 396 19.19 7.86 11.96
CA PHE A 396 20.01 7.17 12.97
C PHE A 396 20.73 5.97 12.36
N ALA A 397 22.04 6.06 12.21
CA ALA A 397 22.91 4.96 11.84
C ALA A 397 23.36 4.21 13.08
N CYS A 398 22.99 2.95 13.21
CA CYS A 398 23.43 2.08 14.31
C CYS A 398 24.06 0.81 13.74
N GLU A 399 24.67 0.02 14.62
CA GLU A 399 25.40 -1.21 14.28
C GLU A 399 24.60 -2.23 13.45
N LEU A 400 23.24 -2.16 13.47
CA LEU A 400 22.39 -3.08 12.70
C LEU A 400 22.09 -2.59 11.28
N TYR A 401 22.04 -1.28 11.07
CA TYR A 401 21.52 -0.72 9.82
C TYR A 401 22.49 0.23 9.11
N VAL A 402 23.68 0.48 9.68
CA VAL A 402 24.71 1.33 9.06
C VAL A 402 25.18 0.80 7.70
N TYR A 403 25.06 -0.50 7.47
CA TYR A 403 25.49 -1.14 6.21
C TYR A 403 24.73 -0.68 4.97
N SER A 404 23.51 -0.15 5.13
CA SER A 404 22.75 0.42 4.01
C SER A 404 23.10 1.88 3.72
N LEU A 405 23.91 2.53 4.56
CA LEU A 405 24.22 3.95 4.42
C LEU A 405 24.96 4.25 3.11
N GLU A 406 25.98 3.49 2.78
CA GLU A 406 26.77 3.69 1.56
C GLU A 406 25.90 3.61 0.30
N ALA A 407 25.04 2.60 0.20
CA ALA A 407 24.11 2.46 -0.92
C ALA A 407 23.06 3.59 -1.00
N ILE A 408 22.67 4.14 0.16
CA ILE A 408 21.77 5.31 0.22
C ILE A 408 22.48 6.55 -0.31
N GLU A 409 23.69 6.84 0.20
CA GLU A 409 24.47 8.01 -0.20
C GLU A 409 24.85 7.97 -1.69
N GLU A 410 25.22 6.79 -2.21
CA GLU A 410 25.44 6.59 -3.63
C GLU A 410 24.18 6.89 -4.46
N TYR A 411 23.01 6.46 -3.97
CA TYR A 411 21.73 6.64 -4.67
C TYR A 411 21.27 8.11 -4.70
N ILE A 412 21.48 8.85 -3.60
CA ILE A 412 21.13 10.28 -3.53
C ILE A 412 22.23 11.20 -4.09
N GLY A 413 23.39 10.64 -4.46
CA GLY A 413 24.51 11.37 -5.06
C GLY A 413 25.27 12.28 -4.10
N GLN A 414 25.03 12.19 -2.80
CA GLN A 414 25.67 13.03 -1.79
C GLN A 414 25.87 12.31 -0.45
N LYS A 415 26.86 12.75 0.32
CA LYS A 415 27.06 12.28 1.69
C LYS A 415 26.08 12.95 2.64
N LEU A 416 25.52 12.17 3.58
CA LEU A 416 24.67 12.74 4.61
C LEU A 416 25.48 13.51 5.64
N PRO A 417 25.10 14.74 5.98
CA PRO A 417 25.79 15.53 7.01
C PRO A 417 25.75 14.82 8.36
N VAL A 418 26.92 14.46 8.88
CA VAL A 418 27.05 13.78 10.18
C VAL A 418 27.02 14.82 11.30
N VAL A 419 26.12 14.61 12.25
CA VAL A 419 26.02 15.41 13.47
C VAL A 419 26.38 14.54 14.65
N TRP A 420 27.27 15.01 15.49
CA TRP A 420 27.70 14.34 16.71
C TRP A 420 26.91 14.90 17.89
N PRO A 421 26.06 14.08 18.54
CA PRO A 421 25.29 14.57 19.68
C PRO A 421 26.17 14.75 20.91
N GLU A 422 25.97 15.84 21.62
CA GLU A 422 26.57 16.06 22.94
C GLU A 422 25.87 15.21 24.02
N ASP A 423 26.51 14.95 25.13
CA ASP A 423 25.95 14.16 26.23
C ASP A 423 24.61 14.68 26.73
N GLY A 424 24.40 16.00 26.72
CA GLY A 424 23.16 16.65 27.10
C GLY A 424 21.97 16.40 26.16
N TRP A 425 22.20 15.77 24.98
CA TRP A 425 21.13 15.42 24.04
C TRP A 425 20.47 14.08 24.39
N PHE A 426 21.05 13.29 25.28
CA PHE A 426 20.55 11.99 25.66
C PHE A 426 19.64 12.06 26.90
N LEU A 427 18.36 12.31 26.70
CA LEU A 427 17.41 12.38 27.81
C LEU A 427 17.06 11.00 28.38
N PRO A 428 16.87 10.90 29.72
CA PRO A 428 16.48 9.63 30.33
C PRO A 428 15.05 9.22 29.98
N ASP A 429 14.85 7.91 29.76
CA ASP A 429 13.53 7.34 29.58
C ASP A 429 12.74 7.33 30.90
N LYS A 430 11.71 8.15 30.99
CA LYS A 430 10.81 8.26 32.15
C LYS A 430 9.63 7.26 32.09
N SER A 431 9.49 6.50 30.98
CA SER A 431 8.41 5.55 30.83
C SER A 431 8.54 4.35 31.75
N ARG A 432 7.42 3.79 32.20
CA ARG A 432 7.44 2.52 32.93
C ARG A 432 8.05 1.40 32.11
N PRO A 433 8.80 0.44 32.69
CA PRO A 433 9.32 -0.69 31.96
C PRO A 433 8.19 -1.40 31.21
N THR A 434 8.20 -1.38 29.91
CA THR A 434 7.29 -2.21 29.13
C THR A 434 7.72 -3.66 29.33
N ARG A 435 6.89 -4.48 30.02
CA ARG A 435 7.10 -5.92 30.01
C ARG A 435 7.17 -6.37 28.57
N ARG A 436 8.37 -6.71 28.08
CA ARG A 436 8.50 -7.50 26.86
C ARG A 436 7.62 -8.71 27.08
N ALA A 437 6.58 -8.86 26.26
CA ALA A 437 5.85 -10.11 26.16
C ALA A 437 6.88 -11.17 25.72
N ASN A 438 7.50 -11.81 26.69
CA ASN A 438 8.31 -12.99 26.48
C ASN A 438 7.33 -14.07 26.02
N GLN A 439 7.11 -14.16 24.71
CA GLN A 439 6.54 -15.34 24.07
C GLN A 439 7.60 -16.46 24.10
N GLY A 440 8.12 -16.73 25.28
CA GLY A 440 8.74 -17.98 25.60
C GLY A 440 7.62 -19.03 25.67
N LYS A 441 7.69 -19.98 24.74
CA LYS A 441 6.91 -21.20 24.67
C LYS A 441 6.57 -21.72 26.08
N ARG A 442 5.36 -21.44 26.55
CA ARG A 442 4.78 -22.25 27.64
C ARG A 442 4.51 -23.62 27.02
N GLY A 443 5.41 -24.56 27.30
CA GLY A 443 5.18 -25.97 27.06
C GLY A 443 3.86 -26.39 27.67
N PRO A 444 3.20 -27.42 27.15
CA PRO A 444 1.88 -27.83 27.60
C PRO A 444 1.99 -28.18 29.10
N LYS A 445 1.19 -27.50 29.94
CA LYS A 445 1.02 -27.88 31.34
C LYS A 445 0.60 -29.35 31.39
N ARG A 446 1.49 -30.21 31.83
CA ARG A 446 1.15 -31.58 32.21
C ARG A 446 0.04 -31.48 33.26
N LYS A 447 -1.15 -31.98 32.90
CA LYS A 447 -2.26 -32.17 33.82
C LYS A 447 -1.77 -33.17 34.86
N GLY A 448 -1.62 -32.68 36.09
CA GLY A 448 -1.30 -33.51 37.23
C GLY A 448 -2.42 -34.53 37.45
N THR A 449 -2.06 -35.79 37.46
CA THR A 449 -2.89 -36.91 37.92
C THR A 449 -3.30 -36.68 39.37
N PRO A 450 -4.58 -36.88 39.76
CA PRO A 450 -4.99 -36.71 41.12
C PRO A 450 -4.39 -37.82 42.01
N SER A 451 -3.70 -37.42 43.08
CA SER A 451 -3.14 -38.34 44.06
C SER A 451 -4.29 -39.09 44.77
N ARG A 452 -4.27 -40.41 44.61
CA ARG A 452 -5.11 -41.32 45.35
C ARG A 452 -4.76 -41.24 46.85
N LYS A 453 -5.70 -40.77 47.69
CA LYS A 453 -5.66 -40.85 49.13
C LYS A 453 -5.58 -42.31 49.57
N ARG A 454 -4.53 -42.67 50.31
CA ARG A 454 -4.40 -43.94 51.07
C ARG A 454 -5.52 -43.99 52.12
N ARG A 455 -6.29 -45.05 52.15
CA ARG A 455 -7.15 -45.51 53.25
C ARG A 455 -6.39 -46.59 54.03
N PRO A 456 -6.55 -46.66 55.36
CA PRO A 456 -5.80 -47.60 56.23
C PRO A 456 -6.29 -49.01 56.12
N GLN A 457 -5.32 -49.94 56.32
CA GLN A 457 -5.54 -51.38 56.45
C GLN A 457 -6.33 -51.73 57.69
N HIS A 458 -7.36 -52.56 57.48
CA HIS A 458 -7.84 -53.43 58.61
C HIS A 458 -7.59 -54.88 58.12
N GLN A 459 -6.93 -55.59 59.03
CA GLN A 459 -6.73 -57.07 59.06
C GLN A 459 -8.05 -57.78 59.34
N ASP A 460 -8.31 -58.86 58.64
CA ASP A 460 -8.74 -60.13 59.26
C ASP A 460 -8.92 -61.19 58.11
N ARG A 461 -8.12 -62.13 58.15
CA ARG A 461 -8.16 -63.57 58.51
C ARG A 461 -9.24 -64.46 57.86
N LYS A 462 -8.70 -65.48 57.21
CA LYS A 462 -9.19 -66.90 57.06
C LYS A 462 -10.23 -67.22 55.98
N LYS A 463 -9.92 -68.09 55.12
CA LYS A 463 -9.80 -69.50 54.97
C LYS A 463 -10.16 -70.03 53.60
N ARG A 464 -9.34 -70.92 53.13
CA ARG A 464 -9.60 -72.19 52.41
C ARG A 464 -10.50 -72.25 51.19
N GLY A 465 -9.93 -72.73 50.11
CA GLY A 465 -10.36 -73.96 49.47
C GLY A 465 -10.17 -73.90 47.93
N ARG A 466 -9.17 -74.54 47.48
CA ARG A 466 -9.08 -75.72 46.60
C ARG A 466 -9.71 -75.62 45.22
N THR A 467 -8.82 -75.96 44.28
CA THR A 467 -9.05 -76.77 43.05
C THR A 467 -9.66 -76.02 41.90
N GLY A 468 -9.16 -76.03 40.75
CA GLY A 468 -8.37 -76.95 40.00
C GLY A 468 -8.32 -76.51 38.54
N SER A 469 -7.24 -76.93 37.96
CA SER A 469 -7.13 -77.27 36.56
C SER A 469 -7.30 -76.22 35.46
N ALA A 470 -6.16 -75.96 34.84
CA ALA A 470 -6.07 -75.72 33.40
C ALA A 470 -6.58 -76.94 32.62
N PRO A 471 -6.69 -76.98 31.36
CA PRO A 471 -5.82 -76.38 30.34
C PRO A 471 -6.52 -76.00 28.97
N ALA A 472 -5.67 -75.43 28.14
CA ALA A 472 -5.47 -75.72 26.71
C ALA A 472 -6.50 -75.20 25.68
N ALA A 473 -5.99 -74.45 24.82
CA ALA A 473 -5.61 -74.75 23.44
C ALA A 473 -6.58 -74.36 22.33
N SER A 474 -5.97 -73.84 21.38
CA SER A 474 -6.09 -74.05 19.92
C SER A 474 -6.99 -73.07 19.17
N SER A 475 -6.31 -72.34 18.33
CA SER A 475 -6.25 -72.53 16.87
C SER A 475 -7.52 -72.07 16.19
N SER A 476 -7.53 -71.38 15.16
CA SER A 476 -6.88 -71.46 13.86
C SER A 476 -7.46 -70.40 12.95
N LYS A 477 -6.61 -69.77 12.19
CA LYS A 477 -6.63 -69.83 10.70
C LYS A 477 -7.97 -69.40 10.04
N LYS A 478 -7.93 -68.58 9.05
CA LYS A 478 -7.29 -68.59 7.71
C LYS A 478 -7.65 -67.28 7.00
N ASP A 479 -6.74 -66.70 6.36
CA ASP A 479 -6.39 -66.83 4.90
C ASP A 479 -7.47 -66.15 4.03
N ALA A 480 -7.18 -65.40 3.11
CA ALA A 480 -6.29 -65.31 1.96
C ALA A 480 -6.85 -64.13 1.15
N GLY A 481 -6.18 -63.43 0.39
CA GLY A 481 -5.08 -63.66 -0.46
C GLY A 481 -5.16 -62.82 -1.69
N ARG A 482 -3.96 -62.57 -2.13
CA ARG A 482 -3.52 -62.50 -3.53
C ARG A 482 -3.79 -61.23 -4.30
N ALA A 483 -2.78 -60.49 -4.58
CA ALA A 483 -1.53 -60.77 -5.33
C ALA A 483 -1.62 -60.41 -6.80
N LYS A 484 -0.62 -59.61 -7.18
CA LYS A 484 0.30 -59.79 -8.33
C LYS A 484 -0.28 -59.56 -9.72
N ARG A 485 0.36 -58.97 -10.66
CA ARG A 485 1.73 -58.88 -11.16
C ARG A 485 1.74 -57.81 -12.26
N ARG A 486 2.76 -56.97 -12.39
CA ARG A 486 4.06 -57.16 -13.07
C ARG A 486 3.99 -57.15 -14.60
N HIS A 487 4.92 -56.37 -15.11
CA HIS A 487 5.68 -56.46 -16.37
C HIS A 487 5.08 -55.69 -17.55
N GLY A 488 5.82 -55.04 -18.35
CA GLY A 488 7.27 -54.94 -18.55
C GLY A 488 7.52 -54.18 -19.84
N ASP A 489 8.65 -53.58 -19.83
CA ASP A 489 9.64 -53.47 -20.89
C ASP A 489 9.24 -53.44 -22.36
N GLY A 490 9.91 -52.52 -23.06
CA GLY A 490 10.17 -52.67 -24.47
C GLY A 490 10.58 -51.41 -25.19
N ALA A 491 11.76 -51.01 -24.98
CA ALA A 491 12.79 -50.46 -25.85
C ALA A 491 12.63 -50.72 -27.36
N LYS A 492 13.02 -49.72 -28.16
CA LYS A 492 13.98 -49.67 -29.27
C LYS A 492 13.61 -48.56 -30.28
N ARG A 493 14.47 -47.55 -30.38
CA ARG A 493 15.51 -47.34 -31.40
C ARG A 493 15.04 -47.39 -32.86
N ARG A 494 15.26 -46.26 -33.54
CA ARG A 494 16.01 -46.03 -34.79
C ARG A 494 15.77 -44.58 -35.21
N ARG A 495 16.75 -43.68 -35.26
CA ARG A 495 17.84 -43.45 -36.23
C ARG A 495 17.33 -43.23 -37.67
N GLY A 496 17.73 -42.07 -38.17
CA GLY A 496 17.84 -41.64 -39.57
C GLY A 496 17.79 -40.12 -39.58
N GLU A 497 18.78 -39.38 -39.48
CA GLU A 497 19.95 -39.02 -40.33
C GLU A 497 19.57 -38.62 -41.76
N VAL A 498 20.18 -37.43 -42.11
CA VAL A 498 20.53 -36.91 -43.47
C VAL A 498 19.48 -35.94 -44.04
N GLY A 499 19.77 -34.71 -44.31
CA GLY A 499 20.75 -34.16 -45.19
C GLY A 499 20.85 -32.65 -45.17
N ARG A 500 22.05 -32.24 -45.27
CA ARG A 500 22.60 -30.92 -45.58
C ARG A 500 22.21 -30.50 -47.00
N GLN A 501 22.11 -29.18 -47.18
CA GLN A 501 22.82 -28.38 -48.21
C GLN A 501 22.19 -26.95 -48.19
N ARG A 502 22.95 -25.90 -47.83
CA ARG A 502 23.82 -25.03 -48.62
C ARG A 502 23.15 -24.46 -49.87
N THR A 503 23.00 -23.14 -49.89
CA THR A 503 23.78 -22.11 -50.64
C THR A 503 23.04 -20.77 -50.50
N GLU A 504 23.65 -19.72 -50.00
CA GLU A 504 24.34 -18.64 -50.71
C GLU A 504 23.55 -18.13 -51.91
N ASP A 505 23.10 -16.92 -51.91
CA ASP A 505 23.77 -15.74 -52.45
C ASP A 505 22.83 -14.55 -52.69
N ARG A 506 23.39 -13.38 -52.39
CA ARG A 506 23.37 -12.09 -53.09
C ARG A 506 22.08 -11.27 -53.19
N ARG A 507 22.16 -10.13 -52.52
CA ARG A 507 22.52 -8.76 -52.99
C ARG A 507 21.47 -8.08 -53.87
N GLN A 508 21.18 -6.88 -53.44
CA GLN A 508 20.83 -5.66 -54.18
C GLN A 508 19.39 -5.56 -54.71
N GLN A 509 18.58 -4.84 -54.05
CA GLN A 509 18.23 -3.43 -54.42
C GLN A 509 17.68 -2.75 -53.19
#